data_b6b6bdfb6c2af203ebbc406b9ef5421d
#
_entry.id   b6b6bdfb6c2af203ebbc406b9ef5421d
#
_cell.length_a   1.000
_cell.length_b   1.000
_cell.length_c   1.000
_cell.angle_alpha   90.00
_cell.angle_beta   90.00
_cell.angle_gamma   90.00
#
_symmetry.space_group_name_H-M   'P 1'
#
loop_
_entity.id
_entity.type
_entity.pdbx_description
1 polymer ?
#
loop_
_entity_poly.entity_id
_entity_poly.type
_entity_poly.pdbx_seq_one_letter_code
_entity_poly.pdbx_strand_id
1 'polypeptide(L)'
;FPPGQVCCSQMHVNSGYVEDALPVVRNHVRTFMKADYDLAVAPSASCVASLGHQQPDVARSGGDEGLARDAEVVASRTLELSQLLTDVLGVTDAGAQLGSWFPHTVTYHPSCHGMRLLRLGSRQEDLLRTVADIDLRPLPDAEECCGFGGTFSLKNPDVSAHRGGEDREGCLLYT
;
A
#
# COMPACT_ATOMS: atom_id res chain seq x y z
N PHE A 1 2.68 -3.52 17.31
CA PHE A 1 2.97 -2.16 16.77
C PHE A 1 4.05 -1.53 17.63
N PRO A 2 5.17 -1.05 17.05
CA PRO A 2 6.19 -0.34 17.81
C PRO A 2 5.61 0.95 18.42
N PRO A 3 5.86 1.21 19.71
CA PRO A 3 5.47 2.49 20.33
C PRO A 3 6.11 3.68 19.60
N GLY A 4 5.32 4.67 19.24
CA GLY A 4 5.80 5.85 18.51
C GLY A 4 5.76 5.72 16.99
N GLN A 5 5.20 4.63 16.45
CA GLN A 5 4.93 4.51 15.02
C GLN A 5 4.03 5.66 14.55
N VAL A 6 4.36 6.22 13.39
CA VAL A 6 3.63 7.30 12.73
C VAL A 6 3.32 6.94 11.28
N CYS A 7 2.70 7.87 10.56
CA CYS A 7 2.43 7.75 9.13
C CYS A 7 3.71 7.48 8.31
N CYS A 8 3.59 6.77 7.17
CA CYS A 8 4.69 6.54 6.23
C CYS A 8 5.17 7.81 5.49
N SER A 9 4.49 8.94 5.66
CA SER A 9 4.79 10.24 5.02
C SER A 9 4.51 10.35 3.51
N GLN A 10 3.93 9.33 2.90
CA GLN A 10 3.64 9.33 1.46
C GLN A 10 2.86 10.57 1.00
N MET A 11 1.88 11.03 1.77
CA MET A 11 1.07 12.20 1.41
C MET A 11 1.91 13.50 1.33
N HIS A 12 2.90 13.67 2.20
CA HIS A 12 3.81 14.81 2.14
C HIS A 12 4.63 14.77 0.85
N VAL A 13 5.23 13.62 0.55
CA VAL A 13 6.07 13.44 -0.63
C VAL A 13 5.27 13.64 -1.93
N ASN A 14 4.09 13.01 -2.04
CA ASN A 14 3.23 13.15 -3.22
C ASN A 14 2.70 14.57 -3.43
N SER A 15 2.71 15.39 -2.38
CA SER A 15 2.29 16.80 -2.44
C SER A 15 3.45 17.79 -2.61
N GLY A 16 4.70 17.28 -2.68
CA GLY A 16 5.90 18.09 -2.83
C GLY A 16 6.46 18.67 -1.51
N TYR A 17 5.89 18.30 -0.37
CA TYR A 17 6.35 18.76 0.95
C TYR A 17 7.47 17.86 1.50
N VAL A 18 8.58 17.79 0.76
CA VAL A 18 9.70 16.88 1.07
C VAL A 18 10.40 17.26 2.38
N GLU A 19 10.54 18.56 2.66
CA GLU A 19 11.14 19.05 3.91
C GLU A 19 10.29 18.66 5.12
N ASP A 20 8.96 18.77 5.03
CA ASP A 20 8.03 18.36 6.08
C ASP A 20 7.96 16.81 6.22
N ALA A 21 8.26 16.08 5.16
CA ALA A 21 8.33 14.62 5.19
C ALA A 21 9.52 14.13 6.03
N LEU A 22 10.66 14.81 6.00
CA LEU A 22 11.91 14.35 6.60
C LEU A 22 11.81 14.03 8.10
N PRO A 23 11.23 14.87 8.97
CA PRO A 23 11.06 14.53 10.39
C PRO A 23 10.15 13.32 10.61
N VAL A 24 9.13 13.14 9.79
CA VAL A 24 8.22 11.99 9.84
C VAL A 24 8.94 10.71 9.45
N VAL A 25 9.69 10.74 8.34
CA VAL A 25 10.54 9.63 7.87
C VAL A 25 11.57 9.25 8.94
N ARG A 26 12.25 10.25 9.51
CA ARG A 26 13.23 10.03 10.58
C ARG A 26 12.62 9.36 11.80
N ASN A 27 11.45 9.77 12.22
CA ASN A 27 10.76 9.14 13.34
C ASN A 27 10.35 7.70 13.01
N HIS A 28 9.77 7.48 11.83
CA HIS A 28 9.36 6.15 11.38
C HIS A 28 10.56 5.18 11.35
N VAL A 29 11.61 5.54 10.64
CA VAL A 29 12.80 4.69 10.48
C VAL A 29 13.43 4.37 11.84
N ARG A 30 13.65 5.39 12.68
CA ARG A 30 14.23 5.19 14.03
C ARG A 30 13.36 4.31 14.93
N THR A 31 12.05 4.39 14.79
CA THR A 31 11.11 3.57 15.57
C THR A 31 11.26 2.10 15.18
N PHE A 32 11.28 1.81 13.89
CA PHE A 32 11.42 0.44 13.40
C PHE A 32 12.83 -0.13 13.59
N MET A 33 13.87 0.68 13.44
CA MET A 33 15.26 0.24 13.71
C MET A 33 15.51 -0.13 15.17
N LYS A 34 14.73 0.41 16.11
CA LYS A 34 14.81 0.08 17.55
C LYS A 34 13.93 -1.09 17.96
N ALA A 35 12.95 -1.44 17.15
CA ALA A 35 12.02 -2.52 17.45
C ALA A 35 12.66 -3.88 17.14
N ASP A 36 12.31 -4.88 17.94
CA ASP A 36 12.68 -6.27 17.72
C ASP A 36 11.57 -6.96 16.91
N TYR A 37 11.84 -7.28 15.65
CA TYR A 37 10.91 -7.96 14.75
C TYR A 37 11.67 -8.58 13.55
N ASP A 38 11.14 -9.67 13.04
CA ASP A 38 11.66 -10.30 11.82
C ASP A 38 11.12 -9.60 10.57
N LEU A 39 9.79 -9.44 10.49
CA LEU A 39 9.08 -8.81 9.38
C LEU A 39 8.03 -7.83 9.90
N ALA A 40 7.92 -6.71 9.22
CA ALA A 40 6.80 -5.79 9.34
C ALA A 40 5.82 -6.02 8.19
N VAL A 41 4.51 -5.95 8.48
CA VAL A 41 3.47 -6.15 7.48
C VAL A 41 2.52 -4.96 7.49
N ALA A 42 2.24 -4.43 6.33
CA ALA A 42 1.26 -3.37 6.17
C ALA A 42 0.20 -3.75 5.11
N PRO A 43 -1.09 -3.49 5.37
CA PRO A 43 -2.15 -3.81 4.41
C PRO A 43 -2.24 -2.83 3.24
N SER A 44 -1.44 -1.76 3.26
CA SER A 44 -1.46 -0.72 2.24
C SER A 44 -0.24 -0.80 1.35
N ALA A 45 -0.43 -1.20 0.09
CA ALA A 45 0.60 -1.19 -0.93
C ALA A 45 1.24 0.20 -1.12
N SER A 46 0.47 1.27 -0.95
CA SER A 46 0.97 2.64 -1.04
C SER A 46 1.97 2.97 0.05
N CYS A 47 1.69 2.55 1.29
CA CYS A 47 2.63 2.74 2.40
C CYS A 47 3.91 1.92 2.18
N VAL A 48 3.79 0.64 1.84
CA VAL A 48 4.97 -0.23 1.62
C VAL A 48 5.82 0.31 0.47
N ALA A 49 5.21 0.74 -0.63
CA ALA A 49 5.92 1.37 -1.74
C ALA A 49 6.63 2.66 -1.31
N SER A 50 6.00 3.48 -0.46
CA SER A 50 6.62 4.69 0.07
C SER A 50 7.86 4.38 0.91
N LEU A 51 7.81 3.33 1.73
CA LEU A 51 8.95 2.91 2.54
C LEU A 51 10.17 2.54 1.67
N GLY A 52 9.94 1.76 0.60
CA GLY A 52 11.01 1.26 -0.25
C GLY A 52 11.58 2.28 -1.25
N HIS A 53 10.73 3.21 -1.72
CA HIS A 53 11.11 4.12 -2.81
C HIS A 53 11.24 5.57 -2.38
N GLN A 54 10.37 6.06 -1.50
CA GLN A 54 10.33 7.48 -1.18
C GLN A 54 11.12 7.85 0.07
N GLN A 55 11.06 7.04 1.14
CA GLN A 55 11.75 7.37 2.39
C GLN A 55 13.28 7.47 2.26
N PRO A 56 13.97 6.54 1.55
CA PRO A 56 15.40 6.70 1.30
C PRO A 56 15.73 7.98 0.54
N ASP A 57 14.92 8.35 -0.46
CA ASP A 57 15.15 9.55 -1.27
C ASP A 57 14.90 10.83 -0.48
N VAL A 58 13.87 10.86 0.38
CA VAL A 58 13.64 11.98 1.32
C VAL A 58 14.84 12.16 2.25
N ALA A 59 15.38 11.06 2.78
CA ALA A 59 16.54 11.11 3.65
C ALA A 59 17.78 11.65 2.93
N ARG A 60 18.06 11.20 1.70
CA ARG A 60 19.14 11.70 0.86
C ARG A 60 18.99 13.17 0.51
N SER A 61 17.78 13.60 0.15
CA SER A 61 17.49 15.01 -0.14
C SER A 61 17.75 15.90 1.07
N GLY A 62 17.55 15.38 2.29
CA GLY A 62 17.89 16.03 3.54
C GLY A 62 19.37 15.93 3.95
N GLY A 63 20.24 15.35 3.11
CA GLY A 63 21.66 15.17 3.38
C GLY A 63 21.97 14.09 4.42
N ASP A 64 21.04 13.20 4.77
CA ASP A 64 21.21 12.17 5.80
C ASP A 64 21.34 10.76 5.18
N GLU A 65 22.55 10.45 4.69
CA GLU A 65 22.86 9.14 4.11
C GLU A 65 22.76 7.98 5.11
N GLY A 66 22.95 8.26 6.40
CA GLY A 66 22.76 7.28 7.47
C GLY A 66 21.31 6.86 7.56
N LEU A 67 20.43 7.85 7.64
CA LEU A 67 18.97 7.63 7.64
C LEU A 67 18.48 6.94 6.36
N ALA A 68 19.06 7.25 5.21
CA ALA A 68 18.71 6.60 3.96
C ALA A 68 19.00 5.09 3.99
N ARG A 69 20.18 4.70 4.45
CA ARG A 69 20.53 3.27 4.62
C ARG A 69 19.63 2.57 5.64
N ASP A 70 19.34 3.22 6.76
CA ASP A 70 18.41 2.66 7.76
C ASP A 70 17.01 2.49 7.19
N ALA A 71 16.53 3.45 6.36
CA ALA A 71 15.26 3.34 5.66
C ALA A 71 15.22 2.15 4.69
N GLU A 72 16.29 1.89 3.96
CA GLU A 72 16.44 0.72 3.09
C GLU A 72 16.38 -0.60 3.89
N VAL A 73 17.00 -0.64 5.07
CA VAL A 73 16.91 -1.80 5.97
C VAL A 73 15.49 -2.03 6.46
N VAL A 74 14.80 -0.99 6.90
CA VAL A 74 13.38 -1.10 7.33
C VAL A 74 12.50 -1.55 6.15
N ALA A 75 12.69 -0.98 4.98
CA ALA A 75 11.95 -1.34 3.77
C ALA A 75 12.16 -2.81 3.37
N SER A 76 13.40 -3.32 3.44
CA SER A 76 13.71 -4.72 3.10
C SER A 76 13.05 -5.75 4.01
N ARG A 77 12.61 -5.33 5.21
CA ARG A 77 11.87 -6.15 6.17
C ARG A 77 10.37 -5.87 6.19
N THR A 78 9.89 -5.02 5.28
CA THR A 78 8.46 -4.65 5.26
C THR A 78 7.79 -5.21 4.02
N LEU A 79 6.71 -5.96 4.23
CA LEU A 79 5.91 -6.58 3.17
C LEU A 79 4.50 -6.01 3.15
N GLU A 80 3.92 -5.98 1.99
CA GLU A 80 2.48 -5.86 1.83
C GLU A 80 1.81 -7.18 2.20
N LEU A 81 0.58 -7.14 2.69
CA LEU A 81 -0.11 -8.31 3.23
C LEU A 81 -0.17 -9.48 2.24
N SER A 82 -0.46 -9.23 0.97
CA SER A 82 -0.52 -10.30 -0.02
C SER A 82 0.86 -10.93 -0.28
N GLN A 83 1.94 -10.16 -0.23
CA GLN A 83 3.29 -10.71 -0.31
C GLN A 83 3.61 -11.63 0.87
N LEU A 84 3.22 -11.23 2.10
CA LEU A 84 3.39 -12.12 3.24
C LEU A 84 2.61 -13.42 3.03
N LEU A 85 1.35 -13.34 2.66
CA LEU A 85 0.49 -14.51 2.52
C LEU A 85 1.00 -15.46 1.42
N THR A 86 1.33 -14.94 0.24
CA THR A 86 1.72 -15.77 -0.91
C THR A 86 3.18 -16.17 -0.88
N ASP A 87 4.09 -15.20 -0.70
CA ASP A 87 5.51 -15.43 -0.94
C ASP A 87 6.23 -16.00 0.28
N VAL A 88 5.73 -15.72 1.49
CA VAL A 88 6.35 -16.18 2.75
C VAL A 88 5.58 -17.35 3.35
N LEU A 89 4.25 -17.24 3.47
CA LEU A 89 3.42 -18.27 4.10
C LEU A 89 2.91 -19.33 3.12
N GLY A 90 3.09 -19.14 1.81
CA GLY A 90 2.69 -20.08 0.78
C GLY A 90 1.18 -20.29 0.68
N VAL A 91 0.38 -19.28 1.04
CA VAL A 91 -1.07 -19.34 0.92
C VAL A 91 -1.47 -19.27 -0.54
N THR A 92 -2.13 -20.32 -1.02
CA THR A 92 -2.66 -20.43 -2.38
C THR A 92 -4.19 -20.55 -2.41
N ASP A 93 -4.80 -20.82 -1.25
CA ASP A 93 -6.25 -20.94 -1.08
C ASP A 93 -6.65 -20.28 0.24
N ALA A 94 -7.19 -19.07 0.16
CA ALA A 94 -7.59 -18.30 1.32
C ALA A 94 -8.80 -18.93 2.06
N GLY A 95 -9.72 -19.56 1.34
CA GLY A 95 -10.85 -20.25 1.93
C GLY A 95 -10.40 -21.47 2.75
N ALA A 96 -9.62 -22.37 2.13
CA ALA A 96 -9.21 -23.61 2.78
C ALA A 96 -8.14 -23.40 3.86
N GLN A 97 -7.15 -22.51 3.64
CA GLN A 97 -6.00 -22.35 4.53
C GLN A 97 -6.22 -21.30 5.63
N LEU A 98 -7.05 -20.29 5.38
CA LEU A 98 -7.32 -19.20 6.33
C LEU A 98 -8.75 -19.17 6.85
N GLY A 99 -9.64 -20.02 6.31
CA GLY A 99 -11.06 -20.01 6.65
C GLY A 99 -11.79 -18.75 6.15
N SER A 100 -11.27 -18.12 5.12
CA SER A 100 -11.86 -16.90 4.56
C SER A 100 -13.18 -17.19 3.86
N TRP A 101 -14.23 -16.46 4.23
CA TRP A 101 -15.58 -16.60 3.68
C TRP A 101 -16.23 -15.23 3.52
N PHE A 102 -16.79 -14.95 2.32
CA PHE A 102 -17.44 -13.69 2.02
C PHE A 102 -18.50 -13.84 0.95
N PRO A 103 -19.79 -14.09 1.28
CA PRO A 103 -20.85 -14.43 0.34
C PRO A 103 -21.45 -13.19 -0.34
N HIS A 104 -20.61 -12.41 -0.98
CA HIS A 104 -21.02 -11.17 -1.64
C HIS A 104 -20.36 -11.03 -3.01
N THR A 105 -21.01 -10.25 -3.87
CA THR A 105 -20.40 -9.79 -5.12
C THR A 105 -19.43 -8.68 -4.81
N VAL A 106 -18.21 -8.81 -5.30
CA VAL A 106 -17.14 -7.82 -5.13
C VAL A 106 -16.43 -7.58 -6.44
N THR A 107 -15.81 -6.43 -6.56
CA THR A 107 -14.82 -6.14 -7.58
C THR A 107 -13.53 -5.67 -6.94
N TYR A 108 -12.42 -5.87 -7.61
CA TYR A 108 -11.10 -5.53 -7.11
C TYR A 108 -10.46 -4.47 -8.02
N HIS A 109 -10.04 -3.35 -7.41
CA HIS A 109 -9.26 -2.32 -8.09
C HIS A 109 -7.82 -2.33 -7.56
N PRO A 110 -6.82 -2.75 -8.35
CA PRO A 110 -5.44 -2.74 -7.93
C PRO A 110 -4.94 -1.30 -7.74
N SER A 111 -4.22 -1.06 -6.66
CA SER A 111 -3.64 0.26 -6.42
C SER A 111 -2.50 0.56 -7.38
N CYS A 112 -2.35 1.83 -7.79
CA CYS A 112 -1.25 2.25 -8.67
C CYS A 112 0.12 1.89 -8.09
N HIS A 113 0.31 2.02 -6.77
CA HIS A 113 1.56 1.67 -6.10
C HIS A 113 1.79 0.15 -6.05
N GLY A 114 0.72 -0.62 -5.84
CA GLY A 114 0.78 -2.08 -5.90
C GLY A 114 1.21 -2.60 -7.26
N MET A 115 0.59 -2.07 -8.32
CA MET A 115 0.91 -2.47 -9.70
C MET A 115 2.30 -2.01 -10.14
N ARG A 116 2.61 -0.72 -9.96
CA ARG A 116 3.75 -0.07 -10.63
C ARG A 116 5.03 -0.10 -9.81
N LEU A 117 4.95 0.04 -8.49
CA LEU A 117 6.11 0.09 -7.61
C LEU A 117 6.39 -1.25 -6.95
N LEU A 118 5.42 -1.87 -6.29
CA LEU A 118 5.60 -3.17 -5.65
C LEU A 118 5.50 -4.34 -6.64
N ARG A 119 4.90 -4.12 -7.80
CA ARG A 119 4.71 -5.15 -8.83
C ARG A 119 4.06 -6.42 -8.27
N LEU A 120 2.97 -6.24 -7.53
CA LEU A 120 2.27 -7.33 -6.86
C LEU A 120 1.70 -8.38 -7.82
N GLY A 121 1.52 -8.02 -9.10
CA GLY A 121 0.94 -8.93 -10.09
C GLY A 121 -0.49 -9.33 -9.72
N SER A 122 -0.82 -10.59 -9.89
CA SER A 122 -2.15 -11.15 -9.61
C SER A 122 -2.35 -11.61 -8.17
N ARG A 123 -1.35 -11.50 -7.28
CA ARG A 123 -1.40 -12.08 -5.90
C ARG A 123 -2.69 -11.81 -5.15
N GLN A 124 -3.13 -10.56 -5.15
CA GLN A 124 -4.32 -10.14 -4.41
C GLN A 124 -5.60 -10.70 -5.05
N GLU A 125 -5.69 -10.66 -6.36
CA GLU A 125 -6.83 -11.21 -7.10
C GLU A 125 -6.89 -12.73 -7.01
N ASP A 126 -5.75 -13.41 -7.11
CA ASP A 126 -5.66 -14.87 -6.97
C ASP A 126 -6.11 -15.31 -5.57
N LEU A 127 -5.68 -14.62 -4.50
CA LEU A 127 -6.17 -14.88 -3.15
C LEU A 127 -7.68 -14.63 -3.01
N LEU A 128 -8.19 -13.52 -3.57
CA LEU A 128 -9.61 -13.21 -3.53
C LEU A 128 -10.46 -14.30 -4.22
N ARG A 129 -10.00 -14.84 -5.34
CA ARG A 129 -10.70 -15.91 -6.08
C ARG A 129 -10.88 -17.18 -5.27
N THR A 130 -10.08 -17.40 -4.25
CA THR A 130 -10.13 -18.58 -3.37
C THR A 130 -10.89 -18.35 -2.07
N VAL A 131 -11.42 -17.16 -1.83
CA VAL A 131 -12.32 -16.91 -0.69
C VAL A 131 -13.63 -17.65 -0.90
N ALA A 132 -14.10 -18.38 0.10
CA ALA A 132 -15.32 -19.16 -0.02
C ALA A 132 -16.56 -18.26 -0.23
N ASP A 133 -17.41 -18.67 -1.15
CA ASP A 133 -18.69 -18.02 -1.53
C ASP A 133 -18.55 -16.59 -2.11
N ILE A 134 -17.35 -16.14 -2.44
CA ILE A 134 -17.14 -14.85 -3.08
C ILE A 134 -17.59 -14.88 -4.56
N ASP A 135 -18.29 -13.85 -5.00
CA ASP A 135 -18.58 -13.61 -6.42
C ASP A 135 -17.68 -12.46 -6.92
N LEU A 136 -16.45 -12.79 -7.31
CA LEU A 136 -15.49 -11.81 -7.79
C LEU A 136 -15.76 -11.45 -9.25
N ARG A 137 -16.17 -10.20 -9.48
CA ARG A 137 -16.45 -9.67 -10.82
C ARG A 137 -15.28 -8.85 -11.35
N PRO A 138 -14.93 -8.98 -12.64
CA PRO A 138 -13.92 -8.11 -13.24
C PRO A 138 -14.37 -6.65 -13.19
N LEU A 139 -13.44 -5.77 -12.85
CA LEU A 139 -13.64 -4.33 -12.95
C LEU A 139 -13.17 -3.88 -14.34
N PRO A 140 -14.03 -3.26 -15.18
CA PRO A 140 -13.59 -2.61 -16.40
C PRO A 140 -12.52 -1.54 -16.06
N ASP A 141 -11.51 -1.41 -16.91
CA ASP A 141 -10.45 -0.40 -16.78
C ASP A 141 -9.77 -0.36 -15.40
N ALA A 142 -9.63 -1.55 -14.78
CA ALA A 142 -9.07 -1.71 -13.43
C ALA A 142 -7.66 -1.11 -13.26
N GLU A 143 -6.92 -0.91 -14.34
CA GLU A 143 -5.58 -0.32 -14.32
C GLU A 143 -5.59 1.22 -14.39
N GLU A 144 -6.75 1.84 -14.60
CA GLU A 144 -6.88 3.27 -14.61
C GLU A 144 -6.76 3.88 -13.20
N CYS A 145 -6.45 5.17 -13.17
CA CYS A 145 -6.32 5.87 -11.90
C CYS A 145 -7.70 6.08 -11.26
N CYS A 146 -7.86 5.64 -10.01
CA CYS A 146 -9.10 5.85 -9.25
C CYS A 146 -9.37 7.32 -8.87
N GLY A 147 -8.45 8.25 -9.16
CA GLY A 147 -8.60 9.66 -8.83
C GLY A 147 -8.32 10.01 -7.36
N PHE A 148 -8.15 9.05 -6.45
CA PHE A 148 -7.97 9.34 -5.03
C PHE A 148 -6.63 10.02 -4.74
N GLY A 149 -5.49 9.39 -5.06
CA GLY A 149 -4.14 9.96 -4.99
C GLY A 149 -3.75 10.66 -3.66
N GLY A 150 -4.30 10.25 -2.53
CA GLY A 150 -4.09 10.88 -1.23
C GLY A 150 -4.67 12.30 -1.21
N THR A 151 -3.80 13.33 -1.17
CA THR A 151 -4.25 14.74 -1.17
C THR A 151 -4.74 15.23 -2.53
N PHE A 152 -4.57 14.46 -3.61
CA PHE A 152 -5.02 14.85 -4.96
C PHE A 152 -6.53 15.09 -4.99
N SER A 153 -7.31 14.21 -4.38
CA SER A 153 -8.77 14.33 -4.32
C SER A 153 -9.26 15.60 -3.60
N LEU A 154 -8.47 16.08 -2.63
CA LEU A 154 -8.78 17.33 -1.93
C LEU A 154 -8.37 18.57 -2.73
N LYS A 155 -7.24 18.49 -3.46
CA LYS A 155 -6.72 19.60 -4.26
C LYS A 155 -7.42 19.75 -5.61
N ASN A 156 -7.93 18.65 -6.16
CA ASN A 156 -8.55 18.57 -7.48
C ASN A 156 -9.87 17.78 -7.42
N PRO A 157 -10.87 18.23 -6.63
CA PRO A 157 -12.07 17.44 -6.34
C PRO A 157 -12.88 17.11 -7.60
N ASP A 158 -12.99 18.05 -8.53
CA ASP A 158 -13.75 17.85 -9.78
C ASP A 158 -13.13 16.75 -10.65
N VAL A 159 -11.79 16.76 -10.80
CA VAL A 159 -11.07 15.74 -11.57
C VAL A 159 -11.15 14.39 -10.87
N SER A 160 -11.03 14.39 -9.54
CA SER A 160 -11.14 13.17 -8.75
C SER A 160 -12.53 12.55 -8.84
N ALA A 161 -13.59 13.37 -8.74
CA ALA A 161 -14.97 12.92 -8.86
C ALA A 161 -15.27 12.37 -10.26
N HIS A 162 -14.80 13.04 -11.32
CA HIS A 162 -14.94 12.57 -12.70
C HIS A 162 -14.31 11.18 -12.90
N ARG A 163 -13.07 11.00 -12.43
CA ARG A 163 -12.38 9.71 -12.47
C ARG A 163 -13.04 8.63 -11.61
N GLY A 164 -13.66 9.03 -10.51
CA GLY A 164 -14.35 8.13 -9.58
C GLY A 164 -15.81 7.81 -9.96
N GLY A 165 -16.44 8.63 -10.82
CA GLY A 165 -17.91 8.62 -11.04
C GLY A 165 -18.39 7.98 -12.33
N GLU A 166 -17.57 7.95 -13.40
CA GLU A 166 -18.06 7.50 -14.70
C GLU A 166 -18.22 5.97 -14.83
N ASP A 167 -17.56 5.16 -14.00
CA ASP A 167 -17.54 3.70 -14.16
C ASP A 167 -18.09 2.91 -12.96
N ARG A 168 -18.79 3.56 -12.01
CA ARG A 168 -19.03 2.95 -10.70
C ARG A 168 -20.44 2.99 -10.16
N GLU A 169 -21.44 2.85 -10.99
CA GLU A 169 -22.77 2.55 -10.48
C GLU A 169 -22.72 1.20 -9.73
N GLY A 170 -22.61 1.27 -8.41
CA GLY A 170 -22.66 0.12 -7.50
C GLY A 170 -21.34 -0.35 -6.91
N CYS A 171 -20.21 0.33 -7.12
CA CYS A 171 -18.93 -0.08 -6.54
C CYS A 171 -18.63 0.69 -5.23
N LEU A 172 -18.66 0.00 -4.10
CA LEU A 172 -18.10 0.49 -2.84
C LEU A 172 -16.62 0.16 -2.81
N LEU A 173 -15.77 1.19 -2.88
CA LEU A 173 -14.33 1.03 -2.71
C LEU A 173 -14.01 0.95 -1.22
N TYR A 174 -13.50 -0.20 -0.79
CA TYR A 174 -12.75 -0.33 0.44
C TYR A 174 -11.27 -0.53 0.06
N THR A 175 -10.45 0.46 0.39
CA THR A 175 -8.98 0.37 0.33
C THR A 175 -8.41 0.15 1.72
#